data_fa21fbd3fcc335b928fe2ce514d3532c
#
_entry.id   fa21fbd3fcc335b928fe2ce514d3532c
#
_cell.length_a   1.000
_cell.length_b   1.000
_cell.length_c   1.000
_cell.angle_alpha   90.00
_cell.angle_beta   90.00
_cell.angle_gamma   90.00
#
_symmetry.space_group_name_H-M   'P 1'
#
loop_
_entity.id
_entity.type
_entity.pdbx_description
1 polymer ?
#
loop_
_entity_poly.entity_id
_entity_poly.type
_entity_poly.pdbx_seq_one_letter_code
_entity_poly.pdbx_strand_id
1 'polypeptide(L)'
;YESCNLGSINLYKMLMEDPAEGFDYEKLKKCIRKAVHFLDNVIDVNGYPHPEISRMSRSTRKIGLGVMGWADALYVMGIPYNSQEAVELGRKLMKFVNTESKKASVSLAQIKGVFPYYDKSIYKDKEIMIRNATTTTIAPTGTLSIIAGVSSGVEPVFAISYIRNVMDKDELVEVNPVFEQKAKQENFYTPEMMRKIAGMGSLSHMEDIPEEIRRVFVTAHDISPEWHIRMQAVFQENTDNAVSKTVNLRKEATLNDVRDVFLQAYSLGCKGVTLYRDGSRDYQVLNIGKVNKDEEEKGMEPRPRPEVTTGFTQKVKIGCGNLYITVNYDEDGNICEVFTNTGRAGGCPSQSEATSRLVSISLRSGMDVKAIVEQLKGIRCSSTIRQKDLKVLSCPDAIGRLIEKVALMNDTKSKNAHLPAETDTEGNPGGMRCPECGKPIEHEGGCMICRYCGFSKCG
;
A
#
# COMPACT_ATOMS: atom_id res chain seq x y z
N TYR A 1 12.63 0.47 19.20
CA TYR A 1 11.33 0.78 19.82
C TYR A 1 11.04 2.30 19.86
N GLU A 2 11.69 3.09 19.01
CA GLU A 2 11.41 4.52 18.90
C GLU A 2 10.17 4.77 18.03
N SER A 3 9.37 5.76 18.42
CA SER A 3 8.22 6.25 17.67
C SER A 3 8.05 7.75 17.87
N CYS A 4 7.26 8.37 17.00
CA CYS A 4 6.76 9.73 17.21
C CYS A 4 5.29 9.79 16.81
N ASN A 5 4.51 10.58 17.56
CA ASN A 5 3.16 10.95 17.15
C ASN A 5 3.23 12.08 16.14
N LEU A 6 2.27 12.07 15.22
CA LEU A 6 2.29 12.92 14.03
C LEU A 6 1.13 13.92 14.06
N GLY A 7 1.38 15.11 13.53
CA GLY A 7 0.38 16.12 13.22
C GLY A 7 0.76 16.87 11.96
N SER A 8 -0.23 17.31 11.19
CA SER A 8 0.02 18.04 9.95
C SER A 8 -0.88 19.27 9.84
N ILE A 9 -0.26 20.43 9.63
CA ILE A 9 -0.95 21.70 9.47
C ILE A 9 -1.49 21.81 8.06
N ASN A 10 -2.76 22.14 7.93
CA ASN A 10 -3.39 22.43 6.63
C ASN A 10 -2.92 23.82 6.12
N LEU A 11 -2.01 23.83 5.16
CA LEU A 11 -1.42 25.03 4.62
C LEU A 11 -2.42 25.89 3.85
N TYR A 12 -3.40 25.29 3.18
CA TYR A 12 -4.45 26.01 2.50
C TYR A 12 -5.22 26.96 3.45
N LYS A 13 -5.39 26.54 4.72
CA LYS A 13 -6.03 27.37 5.75
C LYS A 13 -5.09 28.41 6.38
N MET A 14 -3.81 28.42 6.01
CA MET A 14 -2.79 29.35 6.51
C MET A 14 -2.44 30.44 5.47
N LEU A 15 -3.16 30.50 4.36
CA LEU A 15 -3.02 31.59 3.40
C LEU A 15 -3.62 32.90 3.96
N MET A 16 -3.10 34.02 3.48
CA MET A 16 -3.70 35.35 3.67
C MET A 16 -5.07 35.42 2.99
N GLU A 17 -5.86 36.44 3.28
CA GLU A 17 -7.15 36.70 2.60
C GLU A 17 -6.95 36.87 1.08
N ASP A 18 -5.93 37.66 0.69
CA ASP A 18 -5.41 37.63 -0.67
C ASP A 18 -4.28 36.59 -0.76
N PRO A 19 -4.51 35.46 -1.45
CA PRO A 19 -3.50 34.41 -1.57
C PRO A 19 -2.19 34.85 -2.26
N ALA A 20 -2.22 35.94 -3.07
CA ALA A 20 -1.01 36.48 -3.68
C ALA A 20 -0.02 37.03 -2.64
N GLU A 21 -0.47 37.38 -1.45
CA GLU A 21 0.39 37.79 -0.32
C GLU A 21 1.09 36.60 0.36
N GLY A 22 0.68 35.36 0.05
CA GLY A 22 1.29 34.13 0.55
C GLY A 22 0.69 33.66 1.87
N PHE A 23 1.56 33.18 2.80
CA PHE A 23 1.14 32.60 4.08
C PHE A 23 1.03 33.65 5.21
N ASP A 24 -0.03 33.54 6.01
CA ASP A 24 -0.16 34.26 7.29
C ASP A 24 0.78 33.60 8.34
N TYR A 25 1.98 34.08 8.43
CA TYR A 25 3.01 33.56 9.33
C TYR A 25 2.66 33.76 10.82
N GLU A 26 1.88 34.76 11.20
CA GLU A 26 1.45 34.95 12.60
C GLU A 26 0.37 33.93 12.99
N LYS A 27 -0.58 33.65 12.13
CA LYS A 27 -1.55 32.56 12.31
C LYS A 27 -0.87 31.21 12.36
N LEU A 28 0.06 30.97 11.43
CA LEU A 28 0.85 29.74 11.36
C LEU A 28 1.66 29.53 12.63
N LYS A 29 2.35 30.53 13.15
CA LYS A 29 3.09 30.50 14.42
C LYS A 29 2.22 30.14 15.61
N LYS A 30 1.03 30.73 15.72
CA LYS A 30 0.06 30.37 16.77
C LYS A 30 -0.38 28.91 16.66
N CYS A 31 -0.62 28.44 15.43
CA CYS A 31 -0.98 27.05 15.16
C CYS A 31 0.16 26.08 15.55
N ILE A 32 1.40 26.37 15.14
CA ILE A 32 2.59 25.57 15.47
C ILE A 32 2.75 25.40 16.98
N ARG A 33 2.65 26.49 17.74
CA ARG A 33 2.80 26.45 19.21
C ARG A 33 1.76 25.54 19.87
N LYS A 34 0.50 25.65 19.44
CA LYS A 34 -0.58 24.79 19.95
C LYS A 34 -0.36 23.33 19.55
N ALA A 35 0.05 23.07 18.31
CA ALA A 35 0.30 21.73 17.79
C ALA A 35 1.46 21.04 18.53
N VAL A 36 2.58 21.73 18.76
CA VAL A 36 3.71 21.19 19.53
C VAL A 36 3.28 20.84 20.94
N HIS A 37 2.55 21.72 21.63
CA HIS A 37 2.04 21.46 22.97
C HIS A 37 1.08 20.26 22.99
N PHE A 38 0.17 20.18 22.04
CA PHE A 38 -0.76 19.06 21.90
C PHE A 38 -0.02 17.74 21.70
N LEU A 39 0.92 17.69 20.76
CA LEU A 39 1.69 16.48 20.47
C LEU A 39 2.57 16.05 21.67
N ASP A 40 3.13 16.98 22.42
CA ASP A 40 3.85 16.67 23.66
C ASP A 40 2.92 16.05 24.71
N ASN A 41 1.71 16.58 24.89
CA ASN A 41 0.73 16.01 25.81
C ASN A 41 0.26 14.61 25.40
N VAL A 42 0.13 14.33 24.09
CA VAL A 42 -0.23 12.99 23.58
C VAL A 42 0.76 11.93 24.05
N ILE A 43 2.06 12.25 24.19
CA ILE A 43 3.05 11.30 24.70
C ILE A 43 2.71 10.87 26.15
N ASP A 44 2.18 11.77 26.95
CA ASP A 44 1.88 11.52 28.35
C ASP A 44 0.61 10.68 28.53
N VAL A 45 -0.42 10.92 27.70
CA VAL A 45 -1.72 10.23 27.80
C VAL A 45 -1.82 8.95 26.98
N ASN A 46 -0.87 8.69 26.09
CA ASN A 46 -0.91 7.54 25.19
C ASN A 46 -0.73 6.21 25.95
N GLY A 47 -1.60 5.24 25.65
CA GLY A 47 -1.46 3.84 26.08
C GLY A 47 -0.55 3.06 25.13
N TYR A 48 0.67 2.79 25.56
CA TYR A 48 1.64 2.06 24.73
C TYR A 48 1.45 0.54 24.85
N PRO A 49 1.42 -0.21 23.73
CA PRO A 49 1.17 -1.65 23.75
C PRO A 49 2.36 -2.46 24.32
N HIS A 50 3.57 -1.88 24.36
CA HIS A 50 4.77 -2.56 24.84
C HIS A 50 5.60 -1.64 25.76
N PRO A 51 6.14 -2.17 26.90
CA PRO A 51 6.91 -1.38 27.87
C PRO A 51 8.12 -0.65 27.25
N GLU A 52 8.85 -1.29 26.32
CA GLU A 52 10.02 -0.67 25.67
C GLU A 52 9.64 0.51 24.78
N ILE A 53 8.49 0.43 24.08
CA ILE A 53 7.96 1.53 23.29
C ILE A 53 7.60 2.69 24.22
N SER A 54 6.92 2.41 25.34
CA SER A 54 6.60 3.42 26.35
C SER A 54 7.88 4.09 26.89
N ARG A 55 8.86 3.28 27.29
CA ARG A 55 10.14 3.77 27.80
C ARG A 55 10.84 4.69 26.82
N MET A 56 11.00 4.24 25.55
CA MET A 56 11.72 5.03 24.53
C MET A 56 10.95 6.30 24.13
N SER A 57 9.63 6.20 23.92
CA SER A 57 8.82 7.35 23.55
C SER A 57 8.83 8.44 24.62
N ARG A 58 8.73 8.05 25.90
CA ARG A 58 8.82 8.99 27.04
C ARG A 58 10.22 9.52 27.26
N SER A 59 11.26 8.72 26.99
CA SER A 59 12.67 9.12 27.16
C SER A 59 13.14 10.13 26.13
N THR A 60 12.71 10.00 24.87
CA THR A 60 13.11 10.89 23.77
C THR A 60 12.10 12.00 23.49
N ARG A 61 10.84 11.78 23.86
CA ARG A 61 9.71 12.69 23.60
C ARG A 61 9.66 13.23 22.16
N LYS A 62 9.93 12.36 21.18
CA LYS A 62 9.91 12.74 19.76
C LYS A 62 8.48 13.04 19.33
N ILE A 63 8.29 14.16 18.69
CA ILE A 63 7.06 14.54 17.98
C ILE A 63 7.40 14.84 16.51
N GLY A 64 6.40 14.75 15.65
CA GLY A 64 6.53 14.97 14.22
C GLY A 64 5.43 15.89 13.71
N LEU A 65 5.63 17.20 13.85
CA LEU A 65 4.75 18.19 13.24
C LEU A 65 5.17 18.43 11.78
N GLY A 66 4.24 18.25 10.85
CA GLY A 66 4.42 18.49 9.43
C GLY A 66 3.34 19.40 8.85
N VAL A 67 3.22 19.31 7.53
CA VAL A 67 2.26 20.11 6.75
C VAL A 67 1.51 19.22 5.76
N MET A 68 0.36 19.67 5.29
CA MET A 68 -0.43 19.08 4.20
C MET A 68 -1.10 20.21 3.41
N GLY A 69 -1.59 19.91 2.21
CA GLY A 69 -2.22 20.91 1.34
C GLY A 69 -1.22 21.84 0.66
N TRP A 70 0.03 21.38 0.48
CA TRP A 70 1.08 22.16 -0.21
C TRP A 70 0.72 22.48 -1.65
N ALA A 71 0.29 21.46 -2.42
CA ALA A 71 -0.06 21.67 -3.82
C ALA A 71 -1.29 22.56 -4.00
N ASP A 72 -2.31 22.42 -3.13
CA ASP A 72 -3.48 23.33 -3.19
C ASP A 72 -3.10 24.77 -2.86
N ALA A 73 -2.21 24.97 -1.88
CA ALA A 73 -1.72 26.31 -1.55
C ALA A 73 -0.98 26.93 -2.75
N LEU A 74 -0.15 26.17 -3.46
CA LEU A 74 0.53 26.62 -4.67
C LEU A 74 -0.47 26.96 -5.79
N TYR A 75 -1.49 26.11 -5.99
CA TYR A 75 -2.52 26.35 -6.99
C TYR A 75 -3.24 27.68 -6.78
N VAL A 76 -3.63 27.95 -5.53
CA VAL A 76 -4.32 29.20 -5.18
C VAL A 76 -3.43 30.42 -5.35
N MET A 77 -2.14 30.29 -5.03
CA MET A 77 -1.14 31.35 -5.24
C MET A 77 -0.74 31.53 -6.72
N GLY A 78 -1.17 30.64 -7.63
CA GLY A 78 -0.78 30.68 -9.03
C GLY A 78 0.67 30.25 -9.29
N ILE A 79 1.29 29.50 -8.38
CA ILE A 79 2.69 29.06 -8.44
C ILE A 79 2.76 27.61 -8.96
N PRO A 80 3.46 27.34 -10.08
CA PRO A 80 3.67 25.97 -10.53
C PRO A 80 4.49 25.17 -9.54
N TYR A 81 4.05 23.93 -9.25
CA TYR A 81 4.78 23.04 -8.33
C TYR A 81 6.23 22.77 -8.79
N ASN A 82 6.46 22.61 -10.09
CA ASN A 82 7.74 22.36 -10.74
C ASN A 82 8.46 23.67 -11.11
N SER A 83 8.56 24.59 -10.16
CA SER A 83 9.22 25.88 -10.34
C SER A 83 10.24 26.17 -9.23
N GLN A 84 11.22 27.01 -9.55
CA GLN A 84 12.19 27.48 -8.56
C GLN A 84 11.50 28.29 -7.45
N GLU A 85 10.47 29.06 -7.81
CA GLU A 85 9.66 29.84 -6.88
C GLU A 85 9.00 28.94 -5.81
N ALA A 86 8.38 27.82 -6.22
CA ALA A 86 7.80 26.85 -5.30
C ALA A 86 8.84 26.23 -4.37
N VAL A 87 10.02 25.90 -4.89
CA VAL A 87 11.15 25.35 -4.09
C VAL A 87 11.60 26.38 -3.04
N GLU A 88 11.78 27.64 -3.40
CA GLU A 88 12.21 28.70 -2.46
C GLU A 88 11.15 29.01 -1.42
N LEU A 89 9.87 29.05 -1.83
CA LEU A 89 8.75 29.22 -0.91
C LEU A 89 8.67 28.03 0.09
N GLY A 90 8.85 26.80 -0.39
CA GLY A 90 8.90 25.60 0.45
C GLY A 90 10.04 25.65 1.47
N ARG A 91 11.24 26.08 1.06
CA ARG A 91 12.38 26.29 1.95
C ARG A 91 12.08 27.32 3.04
N LYS A 92 11.54 28.47 2.66
CA LYS A 92 11.18 29.54 3.59
C LYS A 92 10.12 29.07 4.60
N LEU A 93 9.08 28.43 4.10
CA LEU A 93 7.99 27.90 4.92
C LEU A 93 8.48 26.88 5.93
N MET A 94 9.20 25.83 5.47
CA MET A 94 9.61 24.75 6.35
C MET A 94 10.68 25.19 7.34
N LYS A 95 11.58 26.10 6.97
CA LYS A 95 12.49 26.78 7.91
C LYS A 95 11.73 27.51 9.02
N PHE A 96 10.65 28.19 8.68
CA PHE A 96 9.81 28.87 9.66
C PHE A 96 9.12 27.85 10.60
N VAL A 97 8.52 26.79 10.04
CA VAL A 97 7.86 25.73 10.83
C VAL A 97 8.85 25.07 11.77
N ASN A 98 10.04 24.70 11.31
CA ASN A 98 11.07 24.09 12.16
C ASN A 98 11.52 25.05 13.26
N THR A 99 11.79 26.30 12.93
CA THR A 99 12.24 27.31 13.89
C THR A 99 11.21 27.56 14.99
N GLU A 100 9.95 27.79 14.61
CA GLU A 100 8.88 28.06 15.59
C GLU A 100 8.49 26.82 16.40
N SER A 101 8.57 25.61 15.83
CA SER A 101 8.34 24.37 16.57
C SER A 101 9.42 24.13 17.65
N LYS A 102 10.67 24.42 17.33
CA LYS A 102 11.76 24.36 18.32
C LYS A 102 11.63 25.41 19.41
N LYS A 103 11.27 26.65 19.07
CA LYS A 103 10.99 27.69 20.07
C LYS A 103 9.83 27.27 21.00
N ALA A 104 8.78 26.66 20.46
CA ALA A 104 7.69 26.14 21.25
C ALA A 104 8.13 25.02 22.20
N SER A 105 8.96 24.09 21.72
CA SER A 105 9.52 23.00 22.52
C SER A 105 10.48 23.51 23.62
N VAL A 106 11.28 24.54 23.33
CA VAL A 106 12.12 25.22 24.35
C VAL A 106 11.23 25.88 25.43
N SER A 107 10.17 26.58 25.04
CA SER A 107 9.23 27.17 25.98
C SER A 107 8.54 26.11 26.87
N LEU A 108 8.22 24.94 26.32
CA LEU A 108 7.71 23.80 27.07
C LEU A 108 8.74 23.24 28.05
N ALA A 109 10.02 23.19 27.67
CA ALA A 109 11.09 22.74 28.54
C ALA A 109 11.25 23.62 29.78
N GLN A 110 11.04 24.93 29.67
CA GLN A 110 11.05 25.85 30.82
C GLN A 110 9.97 25.54 31.87
N ILE A 111 8.83 24.99 31.42
CA ILE A 111 7.67 24.70 32.30
C ILE A 111 7.69 23.24 32.77
N LYS A 112 8.01 22.29 31.86
CA LYS A 112 7.87 20.84 32.07
C LYS A 112 9.21 20.10 32.18
N GLY A 113 10.34 20.80 32.09
CA GLY A 113 11.69 20.22 31.99
C GLY A 113 12.02 19.69 30.61
N VAL A 114 13.31 19.40 30.39
CA VAL A 114 13.84 18.78 29.16
C VAL A 114 13.38 17.31 29.04
N PHE A 115 13.57 16.70 27.87
CA PHE A 115 13.29 15.26 27.71
C PHE A 115 14.34 14.42 28.48
N PRO A 116 13.96 13.22 29.02
CA PRO A 116 14.82 12.44 29.93
C PRO A 116 16.19 12.06 29.35
N TYR A 117 16.31 11.85 28.02
CA TYR A 117 17.60 11.53 27.36
C TYR A 117 18.34 12.78 26.87
N TYR A 118 18.02 13.96 27.41
CA TYR A 118 18.67 15.22 27.02
C TYR A 118 20.20 15.16 27.13
N ASP A 119 20.75 14.61 28.22
CA ASP A 119 22.19 14.51 28.43
C ASP A 119 22.94 13.63 27.41
N LYS A 120 22.20 12.81 26.63
CA LYS A 120 22.73 11.96 25.56
C LYS A 120 22.50 12.55 24.18
N SER A 121 22.08 13.79 24.07
CA SER A 121 21.67 14.42 22.82
C SER A 121 22.59 15.56 22.41
N ILE A 122 22.58 15.86 21.12
CA ILE A 122 23.27 17.04 20.54
C ILE A 122 22.82 18.37 21.13
N TYR A 123 21.67 18.41 21.81
CA TYR A 123 21.14 19.61 22.43
C TYR A 123 21.88 19.94 23.73
N LYS A 124 22.39 18.93 24.44
CA LYS A 124 23.26 19.14 25.61
C LYS A 124 24.55 19.85 25.21
N ASP A 125 25.19 19.40 24.13
CA ASP A 125 26.45 19.99 23.63
C ASP A 125 26.25 21.43 23.14
N LYS A 126 25.05 21.76 22.68
CA LYS A 126 24.66 23.09 22.20
C LYS A 126 24.05 23.96 23.29
N GLU A 127 23.90 23.47 24.51
CA GLU A 127 23.27 24.13 25.65
C GLU A 127 21.81 24.59 25.36
N ILE A 128 21.10 23.87 24.47
CA ILE A 128 19.71 24.17 24.10
C ILE A 128 18.77 23.33 24.96
N MET A 129 18.14 23.92 25.94
CA MET A 129 17.13 23.24 26.77
C MET A 129 15.83 23.06 26.00
N ILE A 130 15.54 21.85 25.54
CA ILE A 130 14.39 21.52 24.71
C ILE A 130 13.59 20.34 25.28
N ARG A 131 12.27 20.35 25.10
CA ARG A 131 11.34 19.33 25.62
C ARG A 131 11.26 18.09 24.77
N ASN A 132 11.48 18.20 23.45
CA ASN A 132 11.27 17.15 22.47
C ASN A 132 12.56 16.94 21.66
N ALA A 133 13.06 15.71 21.54
CA ALA A 133 14.29 15.41 20.80
C ALA A 133 14.15 15.70 19.30
N THR A 134 12.95 15.57 18.74
CA THR A 134 12.60 16.04 17.40
C THR A 134 11.26 16.73 17.43
N THR A 135 11.04 17.71 16.53
CA THR A 135 9.79 18.46 16.46
C THR A 135 9.07 18.34 15.11
N THR A 136 9.80 18.06 14.04
CA THR A 136 9.24 18.10 12.68
C THR A 136 9.39 16.80 11.89
N THR A 137 8.38 16.49 11.09
CA THR A 137 8.29 15.35 10.16
C THR A 137 7.29 15.71 9.05
N ILE A 138 7.57 15.35 7.81
CA ILE A 138 6.55 15.37 6.77
C ILE A 138 5.98 13.95 6.63
N ALA A 139 4.77 13.77 7.14
CA ALA A 139 4.03 12.51 7.08
C ALA A 139 3.25 12.38 5.76
N PRO A 140 2.86 11.15 5.33
CA PRO A 140 2.07 10.95 4.11
C PRO A 140 0.71 11.66 4.11
N THR A 141 0.04 11.73 5.26
CA THR A 141 -1.30 12.34 5.47
C THR A 141 -2.43 11.80 4.58
N GLY A 142 -2.32 10.57 4.07
CA GLY A 142 -3.28 10.02 3.11
C GLY A 142 -4.75 10.18 3.52
N THR A 143 -5.14 9.61 4.67
CA THR A 143 -6.51 9.72 5.20
C THR A 143 -6.80 11.12 5.76
N LEU A 144 -5.82 11.72 6.44
CA LEU A 144 -5.99 13.03 7.07
C LEU A 144 -6.26 14.14 6.05
N SER A 145 -5.58 14.11 4.91
CA SER A 145 -5.78 15.08 3.82
C SER A 145 -7.15 14.95 3.17
N ILE A 146 -7.66 13.72 3.02
CA ILE A 146 -9.03 13.47 2.53
C ILE A 146 -10.06 14.10 3.48
N ILE A 147 -9.92 13.87 4.81
CA ILE A 147 -10.81 14.47 5.82
C ILE A 147 -10.73 16.00 5.79
N ALA A 148 -9.53 16.55 5.55
CA ALA A 148 -9.31 17.99 5.50
C ALA A 148 -9.65 18.64 4.14
N GLY A 149 -9.93 17.85 3.10
CA GLY A 149 -10.25 18.29 1.74
C GLY A 149 -9.08 18.99 1.06
N VAL A 150 -7.86 18.47 1.22
CA VAL A 150 -6.63 19.05 0.62
C VAL A 150 -5.67 17.96 0.14
N SER A 151 -4.63 18.35 -0.61
CA SER A 151 -3.56 17.46 -1.06
C SER A 151 -2.73 16.88 0.10
N SER A 152 -2.19 15.68 -0.11
CA SER A 152 -1.42 14.95 0.90
C SER A 152 -0.02 15.54 1.09
N GLY A 153 0.33 15.89 2.32
CA GLY A 153 1.67 16.33 2.69
C GLY A 153 2.21 17.42 1.78
N VAL A 154 3.35 17.11 1.20
CA VAL A 154 4.03 17.95 0.17
C VAL A 154 3.99 17.29 -1.23
N GLU A 155 3.09 16.32 -1.41
CA GLU A 155 2.88 15.71 -2.72
C GLU A 155 2.21 16.69 -3.68
N PRO A 156 2.49 16.60 -4.99
CA PRO A 156 1.64 17.24 -5.99
C PRO A 156 0.28 16.55 -6.05
N VAL A 157 -0.70 17.24 -6.62
CA VAL A 157 -2.02 16.62 -6.85
C VAL A 157 -1.86 15.47 -7.86
N PHE A 158 -2.44 14.33 -7.54
CA PHE A 158 -2.33 13.14 -8.40
C PHE A 158 -3.15 13.30 -9.69
N ALA A 159 -4.39 13.77 -9.55
CA ALA A 159 -5.28 14.06 -10.67
C ALA A 159 -6.15 15.26 -10.33
N ILE A 160 -6.36 16.16 -11.31
CA ILE A 160 -7.21 17.35 -11.15
C ILE A 160 -8.69 16.98 -11.16
N SER A 161 -9.04 15.99 -11.99
CA SER A 161 -10.37 15.41 -12.05
C SER A 161 -10.22 13.89 -12.21
N TYR A 162 -11.08 13.13 -11.57
CA TYR A 162 -11.08 11.65 -11.65
C TYR A 162 -12.51 11.12 -11.55
N ILE A 163 -12.70 9.92 -12.07
CA ILE A 163 -13.97 9.22 -12.02
C ILE A 163 -13.96 8.27 -10.83
N ARG A 164 -14.90 8.44 -9.91
CA ARG A 164 -15.14 7.51 -8.82
C ARG A 164 -16.35 6.63 -9.19
N ASN A 165 -16.13 5.33 -9.26
CA ASN A 165 -17.22 4.37 -9.38
C ASN A 165 -17.88 4.21 -8.01
N VAL A 166 -19.15 4.57 -7.91
CA VAL A 166 -19.99 4.41 -6.71
C VAL A 166 -20.88 3.18 -6.93
N MET A 167 -21.46 2.63 -5.85
CA MET A 167 -22.36 1.49 -5.92
C MET A 167 -23.36 1.62 -7.09
N ASP A 168 -23.60 0.50 -7.82
CA ASP A 168 -24.55 0.37 -8.94
C ASP A 168 -24.16 0.99 -10.29
N LYS A 169 -22.84 1.15 -10.59
CA LYS A 169 -22.31 1.63 -11.88
C LYS A 169 -22.48 3.14 -12.15
N ASP A 170 -22.82 3.94 -11.14
CA ASP A 170 -22.82 5.39 -11.30
C ASP A 170 -21.40 5.95 -11.25
N GLU A 171 -21.01 6.65 -12.31
CA GLU A 171 -19.73 7.35 -12.43
C GLU A 171 -19.88 8.77 -11.87
N LEU A 172 -19.26 9.02 -10.72
CA LEU A 172 -19.16 10.35 -10.13
C LEU A 172 -17.84 11.01 -10.56
N VAL A 173 -17.93 12.14 -11.23
CA VAL A 173 -16.74 12.97 -11.55
C VAL A 173 -16.42 13.85 -10.35
N GLU A 174 -15.29 13.58 -9.71
CA GLU A 174 -14.74 14.41 -8.64
C GLU A 174 -13.69 15.36 -9.23
N VAL A 175 -13.76 16.64 -8.89
CA VAL A 175 -12.87 17.70 -9.38
C VAL A 175 -12.16 18.32 -8.18
N ASN A 176 -10.86 18.65 -8.33
CA ASN A 176 -10.15 19.39 -7.30
C ASN A 176 -10.86 20.75 -7.06
N PRO A 177 -11.25 21.09 -5.82
CA PRO A 177 -12.07 22.26 -5.53
C PRO A 177 -11.43 23.59 -5.95
N VAL A 178 -10.09 23.69 -5.87
CA VAL A 178 -9.37 24.90 -6.29
C VAL A 178 -9.44 25.07 -7.81
N PHE A 179 -9.25 23.97 -8.54
CA PHE A 179 -9.37 23.99 -9.99
C PHE A 179 -10.81 24.26 -10.44
N GLU A 180 -11.79 23.64 -9.78
CA GLU A 180 -13.20 23.89 -10.08
C GLU A 180 -13.57 25.37 -9.93
N GLN A 181 -13.14 25.99 -8.82
CA GLN A 181 -13.35 27.41 -8.59
C GLN A 181 -12.69 28.26 -9.69
N LYS A 182 -11.43 27.95 -10.05
CA LYS A 182 -10.71 28.66 -11.10
C LYS A 182 -11.38 28.49 -12.46
N ALA A 183 -11.80 27.29 -12.81
CA ALA A 183 -12.48 27.01 -14.07
C ALA A 183 -13.82 27.77 -14.20
N LYS A 184 -14.56 27.91 -13.08
CA LYS A 184 -15.79 28.73 -13.03
C LYS A 184 -15.49 30.21 -13.18
N GLN A 185 -14.45 30.72 -12.54
CA GLN A 185 -14.03 32.13 -12.67
C GLN A 185 -13.60 32.49 -14.10
N GLU A 186 -12.92 31.59 -14.80
CA GLU A 186 -12.45 31.76 -16.18
C GLU A 186 -13.47 31.30 -17.23
N ASN A 187 -14.69 30.93 -16.82
CA ASN A 187 -15.82 30.58 -17.69
C ASN A 187 -15.59 29.37 -18.62
N PHE A 188 -14.74 28.41 -18.28
CA PHE A 188 -14.57 27.17 -19.05
C PHE A 188 -15.06 25.90 -18.31
N TYR A 189 -15.69 26.05 -17.15
CA TYR A 189 -16.24 24.91 -16.40
C TYR A 189 -17.49 24.36 -17.12
N THR A 190 -17.39 23.14 -17.63
CA THR A 190 -18.54 22.32 -18.05
C THR A 190 -18.38 20.87 -17.58
N PRO A 191 -19.48 20.13 -17.36
CA PRO A 191 -19.39 18.72 -17.01
C PRO A 191 -18.64 17.88 -18.05
N GLU A 192 -18.79 18.21 -19.35
CA GLU A 192 -18.08 17.55 -20.45
C GLU A 192 -16.58 17.80 -20.37
N MET A 193 -16.17 19.04 -20.10
CA MET A 193 -14.76 19.41 -19.92
C MET A 193 -14.16 18.69 -18.73
N MET A 194 -14.88 18.60 -17.59
CA MET A 194 -14.40 17.90 -16.40
C MET A 194 -14.23 16.38 -16.65
N ARG A 195 -15.14 15.75 -17.40
CA ARG A 195 -14.98 14.36 -17.84
C ARG A 195 -13.81 14.19 -18.80
N LYS A 196 -13.62 15.13 -19.74
CA LYS A 196 -12.47 15.12 -20.66
C LYS A 196 -11.14 15.16 -19.87
N ILE A 197 -11.05 16.04 -18.86
CA ILE A 197 -9.90 16.15 -17.97
C ILE A 197 -9.68 14.85 -17.18
N ALA A 198 -10.75 14.28 -16.61
CA ALA A 198 -10.67 13.03 -15.87
C ALA A 198 -10.17 11.86 -16.75
N GLY A 199 -10.58 11.85 -18.04
CA GLY A 199 -10.12 10.84 -19.00
C GLY A 199 -8.67 11.00 -19.45
N MET A 200 -8.14 12.23 -19.46
CA MET A 200 -6.76 12.53 -19.87
C MET A 200 -5.77 12.53 -18.70
N GLY A 201 -6.25 12.78 -17.49
CA GLY A 201 -5.45 12.84 -16.26
C GLY A 201 -4.49 14.01 -16.12
N SER A 202 -4.33 14.82 -17.16
CA SER A 202 -3.44 15.99 -17.23
C SER A 202 -4.03 17.08 -18.11
N LEU A 203 -3.67 18.34 -17.83
CA LEU A 203 -4.03 19.49 -18.65
C LEU A 203 -2.99 19.79 -19.74
N SER A 204 -1.84 19.15 -19.75
CA SER A 204 -0.67 19.51 -20.56
C SER A 204 -0.96 19.57 -22.07
N HIS A 205 -1.88 18.75 -22.57
CA HIS A 205 -2.26 18.63 -23.99
C HIS A 205 -3.64 19.22 -24.32
N MET A 206 -4.23 20.01 -23.39
CA MET A 206 -5.57 20.58 -23.57
C MET A 206 -5.48 22.02 -24.06
N GLU A 207 -5.43 22.23 -25.37
CA GLU A 207 -5.34 23.56 -25.99
C GLU A 207 -6.55 24.43 -25.71
N ASP A 208 -7.69 23.85 -25.39
CA ASP A 208 -8.92 24.56 -25.00
C ASP A 208 -8.80 25.26 -23.62
N ILE A 209 -7.74 25.02 -22.85
CA ILE A 209 -7.48 25.59 -21.54
C ILE A 209 -6.31 26.56 -21.66
N PRO A 210 -6.42 27.82 -21.12
CA PRO A 210 -5.34 28.81 -21.17
C PRO A 210 -4.01 28.26 -20.65
N GLU A 211 -2.91 28.61 -21.31
CA GLU A 211 -1.56 28.12 -20.97
C GLU A 211 -1.17 28.44 -19.53
N GLU A 212 -1.53 29.62 -19.03
CA GLU A 212 -1.26 30.05 -17.67
C GLU A 212 -1.88 29.07 -16.63
N ILE A 213 -3.10 28.61 -16.90
CA ILE A 213 -3.78 27.62 -16.04
C ILE A 213 -3.10 26.26 -16.15
N ARG A 214 -2.80 25.81 -17.37
CA ARG A 214 -2.11 24.52 -17.58
C ARG A 214 -0.76 24.46 -16.89
N ARG A 215 -0.05 25.58 -16.85
CA ARG A 215 1.26 25.69 -16.19
C ARG A 215 1.17 25.59 -14.68
N VAL A 216 0.13 26.11 -14.06
CA VAL A 216 -0.06 26.09 -12.61
C VAL A 216 -0.63 24.76 -12.15
N PHE A 217 -1.67 24.25 -12.82
CA PHE A 217 -2.39 23.04 -12.42
C PHE A 217 -1.75 21.78 -13.00
N VAL A 218 -0.46 21.56 -12.66
CA VAL A 218 0.28 20.35 -13.03
C VAL A 218 -0.02 19.21 -12.07
N THR A 219 -0.09 17.98 -12.61
CA THR A 219 -0.30 16.77 -11.82
C THR A 219 1.03 16.03 -11.54
N ALA A 220 0.98 15.00 -10.69
CA ALA A 220 2.16 14.23 -10.34
C ALA A 220 2.91 13.64 -11.55
N HIS A 221 2.19 13.30 -12.62
CA HIS A 221 2.77 12.74 -13.85
C HIS A 221 3.28 13.81 -14.84
N ASP A 222 2.91 15.06 -14.66
CA ASP A 222 3.43 16.18 -15.47
C ASP A 222 4.80 16.65 -14.96
N ILE A 223 5.11 16.32 -13.71
CA ILE A 223 6.31 16.77 -13.01
C ILE A 223 7.44 15.80 -13.27
N SER A 224 8.61 16.30 -13.72
CA SER A 224 9.77 15.45 -13.90
C SER A 224 10.32 14.91 -12.57
N PRO A 225 10.97 13.73 -12.56
CA PRO A 225 11.56 13.14 -11.36
C PRO A 225 12.49 14.11 -10.62
N GLU A 226 13.23 14.94 -11.34
CA GLU A 226 14.11 15.96 -10.79
C GLU A 226 13.38 16.96 -9.88
N TRP A 227 12.23 17.47 -10.33
CA TRP A 227 11.43 18.41 -9.54
C TRP A 227 10.79 17.76 -8.32
N HIS A 228 10.40 16.48 -8.43
CA HIS A 228 9.93 15.72 -7.28
C HIS A 228 11.00 15.65 -6.18
N ILE A 229 12.25 15.37 -6.57
CA ILE A 229 13.35 15.24 -5.61
C ILE A 229 13.78 16.60 -5.05
N ARG A 230 13.86 17.63 -5.90
CA ARG A 230 14.18 19.00 -5.45
C ARG A 230 13.17 19.48 -4.40
N MET A 231 11.88 19.24 -4.63
CA MET A 231 10.85 19.59 -3.66
C MET A 231 11.01 18.79 -2.37
N GLN A 232 11.27 17.50 -2.44
CA GLN A 232 11.53 16.68 -1.25
C GLN A 232 12.76 17.19 -0.47
N ALA A 233 13.84 17.46 -1.17
CA ALA A 233 15.10 17.92 -0.57
C ALA A 233 14.93 19.24 0.19
N VAL A 234 14.23 20.20 -0.40
CA VAL A 234 14.04 21.51 0.25
C VAL A 234 13.23 21.43 1.53
N PHE A 235 12.26 20.53 1.60
CA PHE A 235 11.57 20.26 2.86
C PHE A 235 12.46 19.48 3.83
N GLN A 236 13.28 18.53 3.34
CA GLN A 236 14.21 17.76 4.19
C GLN A 236 15.29 18.63 4.84
N GLU A 237 15.78 19.65 4.17
CA GLU A 237 16.77 20.61 4.74
C GLU A 237 16.33 21.17 6.11
N ASN A 238 15.03 21.32 6.31
CA ASN A 238 14.45 21.94 7.49
C ASN A 238 13.51 21.00 8.27
N THR A 239 13.65 19.69 8.12
CA THR A 239 12.87 18.66 8.83
C THR A 239 13.77 17.79 9.69
N ASP A 240 13.46 17.65 10.98
CA ASP A 240 14.27 16.84 11.90
C ASP A 240 14.24 15.35 11.53
N ASN A 241 13.06 14.80 11.25
CA ASN A 241 12.88 13.41 10.84
C ASN A 241 12.94 13.28 9.31
N ALA A 242 12.21 12.33 8.73
CA ALA A 242 12.17 12.16 7.29
C ALA A 242 11.00 12.94 6.64
N VAL A 243 11.08 13.05 5.32
CA VAL A 243 10.03 13.61 4.46
C VAL A 243 9.45 12.47 3.63
N SER A 244 8.17 12.18 3.82
CA SER A 244 7.43 11.26 2.97
C SER A 244 7.06 11.96 1.67
N LYS A 245 7.62 11.49 0.58
CA LYS A 245 7.31 11.95 -0.76
C LYS A 245 7.59 10.87 -1.80
N THR A 246 6.65 10.74 -2.74
CA THR A 246 6.75 9.80 -3.86
C THR A 246 7.27 10.51 -5.11
N VAL A 247 8.21 9.90 -5.79
CA VAL A 247 8.58 10.23 -7.17
C VAL A 247 7.73 9.37 -8.08
N ASN A 248 6.78 10.00 -8.79
CA ASN A 248 5.90 9.32 -9.72
C ASN A 248 6.59 9.22 -11.08
N LEU A 249 6.86 8.00 -11.50
CA LEU A 249 7.48 7.70 -12.79
C LEU A 249 6.42 7.24 -13.79
N ARG A 250 6.57 7.66 -15.03
CA ARG A 250 5.73 7.18 -16.14
C ARG A 250 6.00 5.69 -16.42
N LYS A 251 5.07 5.03 -17.10
CA LYS A 251 5.15 3.60 -17.45
C LYS A 251 6.44 3.26 -18.25
N GLU A 252 6.89 4.19 -19.10
CA GLU A 252 8.06 4.06 -19.95
C GLU A 252 9.40 4.27 -19.23
N ALA A 253 9.37 4.65 -17.95
CA ALA A 253 10.58 4.89 -17.17
C ALA A 253 11.48 3.66 -17.12
N THR A 254 12.77 3.90 -17.33
CA THR A 254 13.83 2.89 -17.42
C THR A 254 14.51 2.64 -16.08
N LEU A 255 15.36 1.61 -16.01
CA LEU A 255 16.23 1.36 -14.84
C LEU A 255 17.21 2.53 -14.59
N ASN A 256 17.63 3.23 -15.64
CA ASN A 256 18.50 4.41 -15.49
C ASN A 256 17.76 5.55 -14.82
N ASP A 257 16.51 5.80 -15.17
CA ASP A 257 15.69 6.83 -14.52
C ASP A 257 15.55 6.54 -13.03
N VAL A 258 15.31 5.28 -12.67
CA VAL A 258 15.25 4.84 -11.26
C VAL A 258 16.59 5.07 -10.55
N ARG A 259 17.70 4.69 -11.17
CA ARG A 259 19.05 4.91 -10.64
C ARG A 259 19.33 6.39 -10.39
N ASP A 260 19.00 7.23 -11.36
CA ASP A 260 19.26 8.67 -11.30
C ASP A 260 18.45 9.33 -10.17
N VAL A 261 17.21 8.88 -9.94
CA VAL A 261 16.39 9.31 -8.80
C VAL A 261 17.10 9.00 -7.47
N PHE A 262 17.60 7.77 -7.27
CA PHE A 262 18.30 7.41 -6.04
C PHE A 262 19.58 8.22 -5.84
N LEU A 263 20.38 8.39 -6.89
CA LEU A 263 21.62 9.16 -6.83
C LEU A 263 21.36 10.64 -6.52
N GLN A 264 20.35 11.23 -7.15
CA GLN A 264 19.97 12.62 -6.93
C GLN A 264 19.41 12.82 -5.52
N ALA A 265 18.54 11.93 -5.03
CA ALA A 265 18.02 12.00 -3.68
C ALA A 265 19.14 11.95 -2.63
N TYR A 266 20.11 11.05 -2.83
CA TYR A 266 21.29 10.97 -1.97
C TYR A 266 22.14 12.24 -2.01
N SER A 267 22.45 12.75 -3.20
CA SER A 267 23.27 13.94 -3.37
C SER A 267 22.66 15.21 -2.79
N LEU A 268 21.32 15.29 -2.77
CA LEU A 268 20.56 16.41 -2.19
C LEU A 268 20.24 16.22 -0.70
N GLY A 269 20.76 15.16 -0.05
CA GLY A 269 20.62 14.94 1.38
C GLY A 269 19.23 14.45 1.84
N CYS A 270 18.44 13.85 0.96
CA CYS A 270 17.20 13.21 1.34
C CYS A 270 17.49 11.98 2.21
N LYS A 271 16.75 11.81 3.32
CA LYS A 271 16.90 10.67 4.24
C LYS A 271 16.28 9.37 3.71
N GLY A 272 15.44 9.45 2.71
CA GLY A 272 14.80 8.34 2.03
C GLY A 272 14.12 8.82 0.77
N VAL A 273 13.75 7.90 -0.11
CA VAL A 273 13.00 8.18 -1.34
C VAL A 273 12.04 7.03 -1.63
N THR A 274 10.84 7.38 -2.06
CA THR A 274 9.84 6.42 -2.52
C THR A 274 9.62 6.63 -4.00
N LEU A 275 9.57 5.52 -4.74
CA LEU A 275 9.31 5.50 -6.17
C LEU A 275 8.00 4.77 -6.46
N TYR A 276 7.23 5.30 -7.37
CA TYR A 276 6.10 4.60 -7.95
C TYR A 276 6.14 4.75 -9.47
N ARG A 277 6.26 3.63 -10.19
CA ARG A 277 6.15 3.60 -11.65
C ARG A 277 4.73 3.20 -12.03
N ASP A 278 4.11 3.97 -12.89
CA ASP A 278 2.76 3.69 -13.38
C ASP A 278 2.67 2.28 -13.99
N GLY A 279 1.59 1.56 -13.68
CA GLY A 279 1.37 0.18 -14.13
C GLY A 279 2.28 -0.87 -13.48
N SER A 280 3.02 -0.56 -12.38
CA SER A 280 3.87 -1.53 -11.68
C SER A 280 3.12 -2.42 -10.68
N ARG A 281 1.83 -2.16 -10.44
CA ARG A 281 0.95 -2.95 -9.58
C ARG A 281 -0.35 -3.24 -10.30
N ASP A 282 -0.90 -4.43 -10.10
CA ASP A 282 -2.17 -4.88 -10.70
C ASP A 282 -3.38 -4.05 -10.21
N TYR A 283 -3.32 -3.52 -8.98
CA TYR A 283 -4.35 -2.64 -8.41
C TYR A 283 -3.78 -1.27 -8.12
N GLN A 284 -4.29 -0.27 -8.82
CA GLN A 284 -4.03 1.15 -8.55
C GLN A 284 -5.23 1.74 -7.81
N VAL A 285 -4.97 2.44 -6.71
CA VAL A 285 -6.02 3.10 -5.89
C VAL A 285 -6.66 4.28 -6.63
N LEU A 286 -5.89 4.94 -7.51
CA LEU A 286 -6.33 6.04 -8.35
C LEU A 286 -5.91 5.74 -9.79
N ASN A 287 -6.86 5.61 -10.70
CA ASN A 287 -6.64 5.41 -12.13
C ASN A 287 -6.85 6.74 -12.88
N ILE A 288 -5.87 7.13 -13.71
CA ILE A 288 -5.97 8.23 -14.65
C ILE A 288 -6.39 7.63 -16.00
N GLY A 289 -7.44 8.17 -16.60
CA GLY A 289 -7.93 7.76 -17.90
C GLY A 289 -9.10 6.77 -17.86
N LYS A 290 -9.67 6.48 -19.02
CA LYS A 290 -10.70 5.48 -19.19
C LYS A 290 -10.21 4.17 -18.56
N VAL A 291 -10.93 3.66 -17.57
CA VAL A 291 -11.01 2.20 -17.45
C VAL A 291 -11.37 1.72 -18.85
N ASN A 292 -10.48 1.00 -19.51
CA ASN A 292 -10.76 0.43 -20.82
C ASN A 292 -12.07 -0.32 -20.70
N LYS A 293 -13.14 0.20 -21.29
CA LYS A 293 -14.42 -0.53 -21.43
C LYS A 293 -14.26 -1.79 -22.28
N ASP A 294 -13.08 -1.98 -22.89
CA ASP A 294 -12.74 -3.13 -23.73
C ASP A 294 -12.00 -4.25 -22.98
N GLU A 295 -11.42 -3.96 -21.81
CA GLU A 295 -11.34 -4.92 -20.73
C GLU A 295 -12.51 -4.65 -19.80
N GLU A 296 -13.74 -5.02 -20.21
CA GLU A 296 -14.68 -5.54 -19.23
C GLU A 296 -13.82 -6.45 -18.35
N GLU A 297 -13.69 -6.13 -17.05
CA GLU A 297 -13.64 -7.18 -16.06
C GLU A 297 -14.87 -8.05 -16.39
N LYS A 298 -14.69 -9.01 -17.28
CA LYS A 298 -15.43 -10.24 -17.24
C LYS A 298 -15.12 -10.73 -15.86
N GLY A 299 -15.98 -10.37 -14.93
CA GLY A 299 -16.00 -10.97 -13.62
C GLY A 299 -15.80 -12.43 -13.93
N MET A 300 -14.80 -13.09 -13.33
CA MET A 300 -14.41 -14.44 -13.73
C MET A 300 -15.65 -15.31 -13.77
N GLU A 301 -16.43 -15.22 -14.88
CA GLU A 301 -17.57 -16.09 -15.07
C GLU A 301 -16.99 -17.48 -15.30
N PRO A 302 -17.33 -18.43 -14.44
CA PRO A 302 -16.87 -19.79 -14.60
C PRO A 302 -17.30 -20.30 -15.98
N ARG A 303 -16.37 -20.81 -16.77
CA ARG A 303 -16.70 -21.50 -18.03
C ARG A 303 -17.84 -22.49 -17.77
N PRO A 304 -18.81 -22.62 -18.70
CA PRO A 304 -19.87 -23.61 -18.57
C PRO A 304 -19.29 -24.99 -18.26
N ARG A 305 -19.97 -25.76 -17.41
CA ARG A 305 -19.55 -27.13 -17.15
C ARG A 305 -19.70 -27.96 -18.42
N PRO A 306 -18.65 -28.68 -18.89
CA PRO A 306 -18.77 -29.60 -20.03
C PRO A 306 -19.81 -30.70 -19.74
N GLU A 307 -20.52 -31.13 -20.77
CA GLU A 307 -21.46 -32.26 -20.63
C GLU A 307 -20.74 -33.56 -20.34
N VAL A 308 -19.59 -33.77 -20.96
CA VAL A 308 -18.73 -34.95 -20.78
C VAL A 308 -17.40 -34.50 -20.23
N THR A 309 -16.95 -35.16 -19.15
CA THR A 309 -15.62 -34.95 -18.57
C THR A 309 -14.93 -36.29 -18.38
N THR A 310 -13.60 -36.31 -18.50
CA THR A 310 -12.77 -37.49 -18.22
C THR A 310 -11.85 -37.20 -17.06
N GLY A 311 -11.53 -38.17 -16.23
CA GLY A 311 -10.68 -37.86 -15.10
C GLY A 311 -10.19 -39.04 -14.27
N PHE A 312 -9.57 -38.70 -13.17
CA PHE A 312 -8.95 -39.61 -12.21
C PHE A 312 -9.69 -39.61 -10.88
N THR A 313 -10.00 -40.82 -10.38
CA THR A 313 -10.51 -40.99 -9.03
C THR A 313 -9.47 -41.70 -8.17
N GLN A 314 -9.12 -41.09 -7.03
CA GLN A 314 -8.20 -41.68 -6.04
C GLN A 314 -8.85 -41.80 -4.67
N LYS A 315 -8.70 -42.94 -4.04
CA LYS A 315 -9.03 -43.21 -2.62
C LYS A 315 -7.89 -42.71 -1.76
N VAL A 316 -8.18 -41.83 -0.79
CA VAL A 316 -7.21 -41.30 0.16
C VAL A 316 -7.66 -41.61 1.58
N LYS A 317 -6.76 -42.13 2.44
CA LYS A 317 -7.06 -42.33 3.83
C LYS A 317 -6.84 -41.01 4.60
N ILE A 318 -7.88 -40.53 5.27
CA ILE A 318 -7.88 -39.33 6.11
C ILE A 318 -8.15 -39.69 7.58
N GLY A 319 -7.98 -38.73 8.49
CA GLY A 319 -8.09 -38.98 9.92
C GLY A 319 -9.45 -39.56 10.41
N CYS A 320 -10.52 -39.31 9.66
CA CYS A 320 -11.87 -39.76 9.97
C CYS A 320 -12.42 -40.82 9.01
N GLY A 321 -11.58 -41.44 8.16
CA GLY A 321 -12.01 -42.52 7.27
C GLY A 321 -11.38 -42.48 5.88
N ASN A 322 -12.15 -42.79 4.84
CA ASN A 322 -11.71 -42.76 3.44
C ASN A 322 -12.38 -41.60 2.72
N LEU A 323 -11.61 -40.87 1.94
CA LEU A 323 -12.06 -39.86 1.01
C LEU A 323 -11.79 -40.31 -0.41
N TYR A 324 -12.81 -40.31 -1.27
CA TYR A 324 -12.68 -40.52 -2.71
C TYR A 324 -12.68 -39.16 -3.38
N ILE A 325 -11.64 -38.84 -4.13
CA ILE A 325 -11.49 -37.56 -4.80
C ILE A 325 -11.40 -37.86 -6.30
N THR A 326 -12.26 -37.21 -7.08
CA THR A 326 -12.26 -37.27 -8.54
C THR A 326 -11.84 -35.91 -9.09
N VAL A 327 -10.83 -35.87 -9.95
CA VAL A 327 -10.37 -34.66 -10.65
C VAL A 327 -10.58 -34.90 -12.14
N ASN A 328 -11.39 -34.04 -12.77
CA ASN A 328 -11.77 -34.17 -14.17
C ASN A 328 -11.17 -33.08 -15.06
N TYR A 329 -10.95 -33.46 -16.30
CA TYR A 329 -10.52 -32.62 -17.40
C TYR A 329 -11.65 -32.29 -18.36
N ASP A 330 -11.62 -31.12 -18.98
CA ASP A 330 -12.42 -30.77 -20.14
C ASP A 330 -11.84 -31.38 -21.45
N GLU A 331 -12.51 -31.11 -22.57
CA GLU A 331 -12.10 -31.60 -23.89
C GLU A 331 -10.74 -31.06 -24.35
N ASP A 332 -10.35 -29.89 -23.83
CA ASP A 332 -9.05 -29.26 -24.12
C ASP A 332 -7.93 -29.78 -23.20
N GLY A 333 -8.25 -30.68 -22.27
CA GLY A 333 -7.29 -31.27 -21.32
C GLY A 333 -7.00 -30.40 -20.10
N ASN A 334 -7.75 -29.32 -19.86
CA ASN A 334 -7.60 -28.51 -18.66
C ASN A 334 -8.35 -29.14 -17.49
N ILE A 335 -7.81 -29.08 -16.28
CA ILE A 335 -8.52 -29.48 -15.08
C ILE A 335 -9.70 -28.52 -14.89
N CYS A 336 -10.93 -29.05 -14.84
CA CYS A 336 -12.14 -28.24 -14.83
C CYS A 336 -13.03 -28.46 -13.60
N GLU A 337 -12.95 -29.63 -12.97
CA GLU A 337 -13.77 -29.91 -11.78
C GLU A 337 -13.16 -30.96 -10.82
N VAL A 338 -13.57 -30.84 -9.57
CA VAL A 338 -13.20 -31.78 -8.51
C VAL A 338 -14.45 -32.22 -7.77
N PHE A 339 -14.60 -33.52 -7.55
CA PHE A 339 -15.64 -34.12 -6.70
C PHE A 339 -15.02 -34.86 -5.55
N THR A 340 -15.72 -34.84 -4.42
CA THR A 340 -15.35 -35.63 -3.26
C THR A 340 -16.52 -36.45 -2.75
N ASN A 341 -16.25 -37.69 -2.36
CA ASN A 341 -17.20 -38.55 -1.70
C ASN A 341 -16.55 -39.16 -0.45
N THR A 342 -17.20 -39.01 0.69
CA THR A 342 -16.78 -39.65 1.94
C THR A 342 -17.45 -40.99 2.03
N GLY A 343 -16.67 -42.06 2.30
CA GLY A 343 -17.22 -43.40 2.55
C GLY A 343 -18.15 -43.42 3.79
N ARG A 344 -18.81 -44.58 4.01
CA ARG A 344 -19.84 -44.77 5.04
C ARG A 344 -19.48 -44.45 6.49
N ALA A 345 -18.19 -44.28 6.80
CA ALA A 345 -17.71 -43.99 8.15
C ALA A 345 -16.89 -42.73 8.19
N GLY A 346 -17.48 -41.68 8.73
CA GLY A 346 -16.76 -40.45 9.14
C GLY A 346 -16.54 -39.40 8.05
N GLY A 347 -16.15 -38.23 8.47
CA GLY A 347 -15.83 -37.08 7.66
C GLY A 347 -16.82 -35.93 7.85
N CYS A 348 -16.45 -34.77 7.32
CA CYS A 348 -17.34 -33.61 7.19
C CYS A 348 -17.82 -33.54 5.73
N PRO A 349 -18.88 -34.30 5.32
CA PRO A 349 -19.29 -34.35 3.91
C PRO A 349 -19.59 -32.96 3.33
N SER A 350 -20.27 -32.14 4.12
CA SER A 350 -20.61 -30.75 3.72
C SER A 350 -19.36 -29.89 3.48
N GLN A 351 -18.34 -30.00 4.34
CA GLN A 351 -17.11 -29.24 4.19
C GLN A 351 -16.29 -29.71 2.98
N SER A 352 -16.16 -31.02 2.77
CA SER A 352 -15.43 -31.54 1.61
C SER A 352 -16.14 -31.23 0.29
N GLU A 353 -17.49 -31.30 0.28
CA GLU A 353 -18.29 -30.91 -0.87
C GLU A 353 -18.19 -29.40 -1.17
N ALA A 354 -18.31 -28.55 -0.15
CA ALA A 354 -18.15 -27.09 -0.32
C ALA A 354 -16.78 -26.74 -0.88
N THR A 355 -15.69 -27.34 -0.35
CA THR A 355 -14.33 -27.14 -0.87
C THR A 355 -14.22 -27.58 -2.34
N SER A 356 -14.76 -28.75 -2.70
CA SER A 356 -14.74 -29.25 -4.07
C SER A 356 -15.48 -28.36 -5.05
N ARG A 357 -16.64 -27.84 -4.66
CA ARG A 357 -17.44 -26.91 -5.47
C ARG A 357 -16.70 -25.60 -5.70
N LEU A 358 -16.13 -24.99 -4.66
CA LEU A 358 -15.33 -23.77 -4.77
C LEU A 358 -14.10 -23.96 -5.66
N VAL A 359 -13.39 -25.07 -5.50
CA VAL A 359 -12.24 -25.40 -6.35
C VAL A 359 -12.67 -25.58 -7.81
N SER A 360 -13.78 -26.26 -8.07
CA SER A 360 -14.32 -26.45 -9.42
C SER A 360 -14.70 -25.13 -10.10
N ILE A 361 -15.31 -24.22 -9.35
CA ILE A 361 -15.64 -22.87 -9.85
C ILE A 361 -14.34 -22.11 -10.14
N SER A 362 -13.38 -22.10 -9.22
CA SER A 362 -12.08 -21.42 -9.39
C SER A 362 -11.31 -21.92 -10.62
N LEU A 363 -11.28 -23.24 -10.84
CA LEU A 363 -10.66 -23.85 -12.02
C LEU A 363 -11.34 -23.40 -13.31
N ARG A 364 -12.67 -23.42 -13.37
CA ARG A 364 -13.43 -22.98 -14.54
C ARG A 364 -13.37 -21.48 -14.76
N SER A 365 -13.13 -20.70 -13.70
CA SER A 365 -12.87 -19.25 -13.80
C SER A 365 -11.46 -18.91 -14.26
N GLY A 366 -10.60 -19.91 -14.56
CA GLY A 366 -9.26 -19.69 -15.07
C GLY A 366 -8.20 -19.37 -14.01
N MET A 367 -8.51 -19.61 -12.72
CA MET A 367 -7.52 -19.45 -11.66
C MET A 367 -6.37 -20.47 -11.85
N ASP A 368 -5.14 -20.03 -11.65
CA ASP A 368 -3.96 -20.89 -11.76
C ASP A 368 -4.04 -22.10 -10.82
N VAL A 369 -3.84 -23.28 -11.37
CA VAL A 369 -3.89 -24.54 -10.62
C VAL A 369 -2.92 -24.57 -9.45
N LYS A 370 -1.72 -24.00 -9.64
CA LYS A 370 -0.69 -23.93 -8.60
C LYS A 370 -1.11 -23.04 -7.44
N ALA A 371 -1.73 -21.91 -7.73
CA ALA A 371 -2.27 -21.01 -6.71
C ALA A 371 -3.35 -21.70 -5.87
N ILE A 372 -4.27 -22.48 -6.51
CA ILE A 372 -5.29 -23.26 -5.79
C ILE A 372 -4.65 -24.30 -4.89
N VAL A 373 -3.66 -25.03 -5.40
CA VAL A 373 -2.94 -26.07 -4.65
C VAL A 373 -2.25 -25.50 -3.43
N GLU A 374 -1.59 -24.35 -3.57
CA GLU A 374 -0.93 -23.68 -2.44
C GLU A 374 -1.89 -23.29 -1.31
N GLN A 375 -3.12 -22.92 -1.62
CA GLN A 375 -4.13 -22.57 -0.64
C GLN A 375 -4.71 -23.81 0.09
N LEU A 376 -4.68 -24.97 -0.53
CA LEU A 376 -5.28 -26.20 0.02
C LEU A 376 -4.29 -27.08 0.81
N LYS A 377 -3.02 -27.09 0.41
CA LYS A 377 -1.98 -27.90 1.04
C LYS A 377 -1.58 -27.34 2.40
N GLY A 378 -1.29 -28.24 3.33
CA GLY A 378 -0.83 -27.88 4.69
C GLY A 378 -1.96 -27.64 5.69
N ILE A 379 -3.22 -27.51 5.27
CA ILE A 379 -4.36 -27.35 6.19
C ILE A 379 -4.53 -28.62 7.00
N ARG A 380 -4.50 -28.51 8.33
CA ARG A 380 -4.62 -29.63 9.26
C ARG A 380 -6.01 -29.73 9.87
N CYS A 381 -6.56 -30.93 9.92
CA CYS A 381 -7.81 -31.26 10.63
C CYS A 381 -7.51 -31.85 12.02
N SER A 382 -8.34 -31.51 13.00
CA SER A 382 -8.23 -32.04 14.37
C SER A 382 -8.28 -33.57 14.45
N SER A 383 -8.98 -34.24 13.54
CA SER A 383 -9.05 -35.72 13.48
C SER A 383 -7.72 -36.37 13.10
N THR A 384 -6.77 -35.62 12.48
CA THR A 384 -5.45 -36.17 12.11
C THR A 384 -4.38 -35.94 13.18
N ILE A 385 -4.61 -35.08 14.16
CA ILE A 385 -3.63 -34.73 15.21
C ILE A 385 -3.21 -35.97 16.02
N ARG A 386 -4.09 -36.95 16.18
CA ARG A 386 -3.86 -38.16 17.00
C ARG A 386 -3.31 -39.33 16.20
N GLN A 387 -3.11 -39.22 14.89
CA GLN A 387 -2.68 -40.34 14.04
C GLN A 387 -1.33 -40.03 13.41
N LYS A 388 -0.26 -40.69 13.89
CA LYS A 388 1.13 -40.42 13.48
C LYS A 388 1.49 -40.92 12.07
N ASP A 389 0.69 -41.84 11.47
CA ASP A 389 1.03 -42.52 10.21
C ASP A 389 0.27 -41.99 8.98
N LEU A 390 -0.46 -40.88 9.09
CA LEU A 390 -1.20 -40.33 7.96
C LEU A 390 -0.36 -39.35 7.18
N LYS A 391 -0.19 -39.64 5.86
CA LYS A 391 0.52 -38.74 4.91
C LYS A 391 -0.29 -37.45 4.53
N VAL A 392 -1.56 -37.41 4.93
CA VAL A 392 -2.49 -36.37 4.55
C VAL A 392 -3.07 -35.69 5.79
N LEU A 393 -3.08 -34.36 5.82
CA LEU A 393 -3.41 -33.58 7.01
C LEU A 393 -4.91 -33.29 7.16
N SER A 394 -5.68 -33.24 6.05
CA SER A 394 -7.12 -32.96 6.02
C SER A 394 -7.73 -33.29 4.66
N CYS A 395 -9.07 -33.11 4.51
CA CYS A 395 -9.75 -33.22 3.21
C CYS A 395 -9.23 -32.15 2.21
N PRO A 396 -9.12 -30.85 2.55
CA PRO A 396 -8.49 -29.86 1.65
C PRO A 396 -7.07 -30.22 1.26
N ASP A 397 -6.21 -30.64 2.18
CA ASP A 397 -4.85 -31.07 1.88
C ASP A 397 -4.82 -32.27 0.92
N ALA A 398 -5.76 -33.23 1.08
CA ALA A 398 -5.91 -34.36 0.15
C ALA A 398 -6.29 -33.90 -1.26
N ILE A 399 -7.23 -32.98 -1.36
CA ILE A 399 -7.68 -32.39 -2.63
C ILE A 399 -6.53 -31.69 -3.33
N GLY A 400 -5.82 -30.79 -2.63
CA GLY A 400 -4.69 -30.04 -3.19
C GLY A 400 -3.57 -30.97 -3.71
N ARG A 401 -3.21 -32.01 -2.94
CA ARG A 401 -2.19 -32.99 -3.34
C ARG A 401 -2.60 -33.79 -4.58
N LEU A 402 -3.87 -34.15 -4.70
CA LEU A 402 -4.32 -34.86 -5.88
C LEU A 402 -4.36 -33.97 -7.13
N ILE A 403 -4.84 -32.74 -7.00
CA ILE A 403 -4.83 -31.76 -8.12
C ILE A 403 -3.38 -31.55 -8.60
N GLU A 404 -2.42 -31.34 -7.71
CA GLU A 404 -1.00 -31.20 -8.06
C GLU A 404 -0.48 -32.42 -8.81
N LYS A 405 -0.76 -33.62 -8.30
CA LYS A 405 -0.37 -34.87 -8.95
C LYS A 405 -0.95 -35.01 -10.36
N VAL A 406 -2.22 -34.65 -10.52
CA VAL A 406 -2.94 -34.75 -11.79
C VAL A 406 -2.45 -33.67 -12.78
N ALA A 407 -2.15 -32.46 -12.33
CA ALA A 407 -1.55 -31.40 -13.15
C ALA A 407 -0.16 -31.83 -13.71
N LEU A 408 0.70 -32.39 -12.85
CA LEU A 408 2.01 -32.92 -13.29
C LEU A 408 1.92 -34.06 -14.30
N MET A 409 0.89 -34.90 -14.20
CA MET A 409 0.66 -36.00 -15.16
C MET A 409 0.26 -35.45 -16.54
N ASN A 410 -0.38 -34.29 -16.60
CA ASN A 410 -0.80 -33.66 -17.85
C ASN A 410 0.38 -32.96 -18.56
N ASP A 411 1.26 -32.30 -17.80
CA ASP A 411 2.48 -31.68 -18.31
C ASP A 411 3.44 -32.69 -18.93
N THR A 412 3.45 -33.94 -18.43
CA THR A 412 4.27 -35.04 -18.97
C THR A 412 3.68 -35.67 -20.22
N LYS A 413 2.35 -35.60 -20.42
CA LYS A 413 1.71 -36.08 -21.65
C LYS A 413 1.95 -35.14 -22.84
N SER A 414 2.18 -33.85 -22.62
CA SER A 414 2.49 -32.86 -23.66
C SER A 414 3.97 -32.87 -24.10
N LYS A 415 4.86 -33.53 -23.33
CA LYS A 415 6.28 -33.74 -23.69
C LYS A 415 6.52 -35.23 -23.83
N ASN A 416 6.56 -35.71 -25.08
CA ASN A 416 6.78 -37.11 -25.46
C ASN A 416 7.97 -37.77 -24.77
N ALA A 417 7.72 -38.99 -24.27
CA ALA A 417 8.57 -40.18 -24.22
C ALA A 417 9.71 -40.26 -23.19
N HIS A 418 9.67 -41.41 -22.54
CA HIS A 418 10.67 -42.08 -21.71
C HIS A 418 10.71 -41.68 -20.22
N LEU A 419 10.00 -42.51 -19.46
CA LEU A 419 10.24 -42.73 -18.03
C LEU A 419 11.44 -43.67 -17.85
N PRO A 420 12.32 -43.36 -16.90
CA PRO A 420 12.88 -44.37 -16.03
C PRO A 420 12.08 -44.48 -14.73
N ALA A 421 11.77 -45.67 -14.34
CA ALA A 421 11.29 -45.95 -13.02
C ALA A 421 12.40 -45.62 -12.03
N GLU A 422 12.19 -44.67 -11.13
CA GLU A 422 13.05 -44.49 -9.96
C GLU A 422 12.27 -44.79 -8.68
N THR A 423 12.89 -45.67 -7.98
CA THR A 423 12.53 -46.26 -6.67
C THR A 423 12.58 -45.19 -5.59
N ASP A 424 11.60 -45.29 -4.67
CA ASP A 424 11.52 -44.59 -3.39
C ASP A 424 12.78 -44.76 -2.56
N THR A 425 13.39 -43.67 -2.18
CA THR A 425 14.17 -43.58 -0.96
C THR A 425 13.80 -42.34 -0.17
N GLU A 426 13.23 -42.63 1.02
CA GLU A 426 13.14 -41.79 2.22
C GLU A 426 12.55 -40.38 2.17
N GLY A 427 11.28 -40.33 2.56
CA GLY A 427 10.74 -39.47 3.59
C GLY A 427 11.06 -37.97 3.58
N ASN A 428 10.42 -37.19 2.70
CA ASN A 428 10.05 -35.82 3.13
C ASN A 428 8.85 -35.30 2.34
N PRO A 429 7.68 -35.02 2.97
CA PRO A 429 6.55 -34.42 2.28
C PRO A 429 6.92 -32.96 1.95
N GLY A 430 6.88 -32.59 0.67
CA GLY A 430 7.07 -31.22 0.19
C GLY A 430 6.03 -30.24 0.74
N GLY A 431 6.19 -29.83 1.99
CA GLY A 431 5.49 -28.73 2.60
C GLY A 431 6.33 -27.46 2.48
N MET A 432 5.67 -26.29 2.48
CA MET A 432 6.38 -25.01 2.56
C MET A 432 7.35 -25.02 3.76
N ARG A 433 8.56 -24.54 3.53
CA ARG A 433 9.57 -24.44 4.57
C ARG A 433 9.63 -23.04 5.14
N CYS A 434 9.86 -22.95 6.44
CA CYS A 434 10.02 -21.67 7.14
C CYS A 434 11.20 -20.89 6.55
N PRO A 435 11.00 -19.62 6.17
CA PRO A 435 12.07 -18.78 5.62
C PRO A 435 13.18 -18.49 6.64
N GLU A 436 12.88 -18.62 7.96
CA GLU A 436 13.86 -18.32 9.01
C GLU A 436 14.66 -19.54 9.47
N CYS A 437 14.04 -20.72 9.53
CA CYS A 437 14.72 -21.89 10.07
C CYS A 437 14.72 -23.13 9.17
N GLY A 438 14.11 -23.05 7.97
CA GLY A 438 14.06 -24.16 7.01
C GLY A 438 13.17 -25.36 7.40
N LYS A 439 12.50 -25.32 8.55
CA LYS A 439 11.62 -26.38 9.04
C LYS A 439 10.22 -26.26 8.42
N PRO A 440 9.40 -27.35 8.45
CA PRO A 440 8.04 -27.29 7.89
C PRO A 440 7.17 -26.20 8.54
N ILE A 441 6.32 -25.55 7.73
CA ILE A 441 5.31 -24.59 8.16
C ILE A 441 3.93 -25.27 8.12
N GLU A 442 3.07 -24.90 9.07
CA GLU A 442 1.67 -25.31 9.13
C GLU A 442 0.75 -24.10 8.92
N HIS A 443 -0.45 -24.34 8.36
CA HIS A 443 -1.50 -23.33 8.24
C HIS A 443 -2.55 -23.54 9.32
N GLU A 444 -2.75 -22.55 10.19
CA GLU A 444 -3.74 -22.58 11.26
C GLU A 444 -4.41 -21.20 11.39
N GLY A 445 -5.73 -21.16 11.34
CA GLY A 445 -6.49 -19.91 11.51
C GLY A 445 -6.20 -18.82 10.48
N GLY A 446 -5.82 -19.18 9.24
CA GLY A 446 -5.47 -18.21 8.19
C GLY A 446 -4.03 -17.70 8.23
N CYS A 447 -3.21 -18.19 9.17
CA CYS A 447 -1.81 -17.84 9.28
C CYS A 447 -0.89 -19.04 8.96
N MET A 448 0.29 -18.77 8.41
CA MET A 448 1.39 -19.73 8.30
C MET A 448 2.21 -19.67 9.57
N ILE A 449 2.34 -20.80 10.28
CA ILE A 449 3.03 -20.85 11.57
C ILE A 449 4.14 -21.90 11.53
N CYS A 450 5.34 -21.54 11.93
CA CYS A 450 6.44 -22.45 12.17
C CYS A 450 6.51 -22.80 13.66
N ARG A 451 6.20 -24.04 14.01
CA ARG A 451 6.23 -24.52 15.40
C ARG A 451 7.64 -24.65 15.99
N TYR A 452 8.68 -24.58 15.16
CA TYR A 452 10.06 -24.76 15.58
C TYR A 452 10.74 -23.45 15.99
N CYS A 453 10.47 -22.35 15.28
CA CYS A 453 11.09 -21.04 15.57
C CYS A 453 10.09 -19.94 15.93
N GLY A 454 8.78 -20.24 15.93
CA GLY A 454 7.75 -19.26 16.24
C GLY A 454 7.41 -18.31 15.09
N PHE A 455 8.00 -18.48 13.89
CA PHE A 455 7.64 -17.67 12.72
C PHE A 455 6.15 -17.78 12.44
N SER A 456 5.48 -16.63 12.27
CA SER A 456 4.07 -16.55 11.90
C SER A 456 3.86 -15.47 10.87
N LYS A 457 3.13 -15.79 9.79
CA LYS A 457 2.71 -14.85 8.74
C LYS A 457 1.26 -15.08 8.41
N CYS A 458 0.42 -14.10 8.74
CA CYS A 458 -0.99 -14.06 8.35
C CYS A 458 -1.14 -13.31 7.03
N GLY A 459 -1.97 -13.82 6.10
CA GLY A 459 -2.22 -13.22 4.80
C GLY A 459 -3.22 -12.09 4.85
#